data_a1e7f889a9c51b3925355d89b64214de
#
_entry.id   a1e7f889a9c51b3925355d89b64214de
#
_cell.length_a   1.000
_cell.length_b   1.000
_cell.length_c   1.000
_cell.angle_alpha   90.00
_cell.angle_beta   90.00
_cell.angle_gamma   90.00
#
_symmetry.space_group_name_H-M   'P 1'
#
loop_
_entity.id
_entity.type
_entity.pdbx_description
1 polymer ?
#
loop_
_entity_poly.entity_id
_entity_poly.type
_entity_poly.pdbx_seq_one_letter_code
_entity_poly.pdbx_strand_id
1 'polypeptide(L)'
;KFHNGIDLRANYEPCYAILDGIVERIGNDKRSGNFITLRHGNYTISYCHLSHILVPQGRLVQAGTPIAITGSSGRSTAPHLHLSIKYKRKSIDTKVLLDYIVQSK
;
A
#
# COMPACT_ATOMS: atom_id res chain seq x y z
N LYS A 1 8.75 18.89 4.38
CA LYS A 1 7.75 18.72 3.31
C LYS A 1 6.81 17.55 3.63
N PHE A 2 5.52 17.78 3.49
CA PHE A 2 4.50 16.76 3.72
C PHE A 2 4.41 15.79 2.54
N HIS A 3 4.41 14.48 2.83
CA HIS A 3 4.30 13.42 1.82
C HIS A 3 2.97 12.69 1.97
N ASN A 4 1.99 12.99 1.10
CA ASN A 4 0.71 12.27 1.07
C ASN A 4 0.88 10.80 0.69
N GLY A 5 1.94 10.49 -0.02
CA GLY A 5 2.31 9.16 -0.41
C GLY A 5 3.74 9.16 -0.88
N ILE A 6 4.30 7.98 -1.05
CA ILE A 6 5.66 7.82 -1.56
C ILE A 6 5.67 6.77 -2.67
N ASP A 7 6.61 6.93 -3.59
CA ASP A 7 6.87 5.97 -4.65
C ASP A 7 8.12 5.17 -4.32
N LEU A 8 7.98 3.86 -4.35
CA LEU A 8 9.08 2.95 -4.11
C LEU A 8 9.42 2.24 -5.41
N ARG A 9 10.71 2.18 -5.72
CA ARG A 9 11.16 1.44 -6.90
C ARG A 9 10.79 -0.03 -6.73
N ALA A 10 10.06 -0.57 -7.71
CA ALA A 10 9.63 -1.96 -7.69
C ALA A 10 9.39 -2.41 -9.12
N ASN A 11 9.78 -3.63 -9.44
CA ASN A 11 9.72 -4.12 -10.82
C ASN A 11 9.05 -5.49 -10.85
N TYR A 12 7.68 -5.47 -10.81
CA TYR A 12 6.85 -6.68 -10.87
C TYR A 12 7.27 -7.73 -9.85
N GLU A 13 7.41 -7.31 -8.60
CA GLU A 13 7.86 -8.14 -7.51
C GLU A 13 6.83 -8.22 -6.40
N PRO A 14 6.92 -9.20 -5.49
CA PRO A 14 5.95 -9.32 -4.40
C PRO A 14 5.91 -8.06 -3.54
N CYS A 15 4.69 -7.64 -3.20
CA CYS A 15 4.42 -6.55 -2.29
C CYS A 15 3.93 -7.15 -0.97
N TYR A 16 4.57 -6.77 0.13
CA TYR A 16 4.30 -7.33 1.44
C TYR A 16 3.55 -6.32 2.30
N ALA A 17 2.64 -6.82 3.15
CA ALA A 17 1.98 -5.96 4.13
C ALA A 17 3.04 -5.37 5.08
N ILE A 18 3.04 -4.06 5.28
CA ILE A 18 3.99 -3.41 6.19
C ILE A 18 3.55 -3.48 7.65
N LEU A 19 2.26 -3.70 7.89
CA LEU A 19 1.67 -3.87 9.22
C LEU A 19 0.63 -4.96 9.17
N ASP A 20 0.32 -5.55 10.33
CA ASP A 20 -0.83 -6.43 10.48
C ASP A 20 -2.11 -5.64 10.15
N GLY A 21 -3.09 -6.31 9.59
CA GLY A 21 -4.35 -5.63 9.30
C GLY A 21 -5.36 -6.51 8.62
N ILE A 22 -6.49 -5.90 8.27
CA ILE A 22 -7.53 -6.53 7.47
C ILE A 22 -7.54 -5.93 6.07
N VAL A 23 -7.76 -6.76 5.06
CA VAL A 23 -7.92 -6.30 3.69
C VAL A 23 -9.28 -5.61 3.60
N GLU A 24 -9.28 -4.28 3.72
CA GLU A 24 -10.51 -3.50 3.78
C GLU A 24 -11.11 -3.31 2.39
N ARG A 25 -10.27 -3.09 1.37
CA ARG A 25 -10.75 -2.74 0.05
C ARG A 25 -9.77 -3.21 -1.03
N ILE A 26 -10.32 -3.69 -2.13
CA ILE A 26 -9.59 -4.01 -3.35
C ILE A 26 -10.33 -3.33 -4.49
N GLY A 27 -9.60 -2.67 -5.38
CA GLY A 27 -10.26 -1.99 -6.48
C GLY A 27 -9.33 -1.66 -7.62
N ASN A 28 -9.91 -0.97 -8.59
CA ASN A 28 -9.18 -0.48 -9.77
C ASN A 28 -9.79 0.85 -10.19
N ASP A 29 -8.96 1.84 -10.38
CA ASP A 29 -9.38 3.12 -10.95
C ASP A 29 -8.27 3.67 -11.87
N LYS A 30 -8.61 4.72 -12.62
CA LYS A 30 -7.69 5.28 -13.61
C LYS A 30 -6.42 5.85 -12.99
N ARG A 31 -6.53 6.38 -11.78
CA ARG A 31 -5.41 7.03 -11.10
C ARG A 31 -4.50 6.03 -10.42
N SER A 32 -5.08 5.15 -9.63
CA SER A 32 -4.33 4.20 -8.78
C SER A 32 -4.00 2.89 -9.48
N GLY A 33 -4.69 2.58 -10.58
CA GLY A 33 -4.63 1.27 -11.17
C GLY A 33 -5.24 0.24 -10.23
N ASN A 34 -4.70 -0.96 -10.21
CA ASN A 34 -5.10 -1.96 -9.23
C ASN A 34 -4.53 -1.56 -7.88
N PHE A 35 -5.40 -1.55 -6.86
CA PHE A 35 -4.95 -1.18 -5.52
C PHE A 35 -5.56 -2.08 -4.45
N ILE A 36 -4.89 -2.15 -3.31
CA ILE A 36 -5.37 -2.80 -2.11
C ILE A 36 -5.19 -1.84 -0.94
N THR A 37 -6.19 -1.77 -0.06
CA THR A 37 -6.11 -0.97 1.17
C THR A 37 -6.23 -1.90 2.36
N LEU A 38 -5.25 -1.84 3.25
CA LEU A 38 -5.26 -2.55 4.53
C LEU A 38 -5.62 -1.59 5.63
N ARG A 39 -6.41 -2.06 6.59
CA ARG A 39 -6.73 -1.30 7.80
C ARG A 39 -6.02 -1.92 9.00
N HIS A 40 -5.23 -1.12 9.69
CA HIS A 40 -4.55 -1.46 10.93
C HIS A 40 -5.01 -0.48 12.01
N GLY A 41 -6.00 -0.88 12.82
CA GLY A 41 -6.61 0.02 13.79
C GLY A 41 -7.25 1.22 13.10
N ASN A 42 -6.79 2.42 13.43
CA ASN A 42 -7.26 3.67 12.81
C ASN A 42 -6.45 4.07 11.58
N TYR A 43 -5.43 3.29 11.22
CA TYR A 43 -4.62 3.53 10.02
C TYR A 43 -5.17 2.76 8.84
N THR A 44 -5.13 3.39 7.66
CA THR A 44 -5.36 2.71 6.38
C THR A 44 -4.14 2.92 5.51
N ILE A 45 -3.64 1.83 4.95
CA ILE A 45 -2.45 1.82 4.10
C ILE A 45 -2.89 1.36 2.72
N SER A 46 -2.67 2.20 1.71
CA SER A 46 -3.03 1.88 0.32
C SER A 46 -1.78 1.60 -0.50
N TYR A 47 -1.85 0.52 -1.27
CA TYR A 47 -0.78 0.05 -2.16
C TYR A 47 -1.33 0.13 -3.57
N CYS A 48 -0.74 0.95 -4.43
CA CYS A 48 -1.28 1.28 -5.75
C CYS A 48 -0.35 0.85 -6.89
N HIS A 49 -0.89 0.88 -8.11
CA HIS A 49 -0.21 0.52 -9.36
C HIS A 49 0.20 -0.95 -9.41
N LEU A 50 -0.61 -1.81 -8.80
CA LEU A 50 -0.32 -3.24 -8.71
C LEU A 50 -0.66 -3.96 -10.01
N SER A 51 0.06 -5.04 -10.31
CA SER A 51 -0.28 -5.92 -11.43
C SER A 51 -1.30 -6.99 -11.01
N HIS A 52 -1.13 -7.57 -9.83
CA HIS A 52 -2.00 -8.63 -9.33
C HIS A 52 -2.25 -8.47 -7.84
N ILE A 53 -3.45 -8.86 -7.40
CA ILE A 53 -3.81 -8.93 -5.98
C ILE A 53 -3.84 -10.41 -5.58
N LEU A 54 -3.19 -10.73 -4.46
CA LEU A 54 -2.99 -12.12 -4.03
C LEU A 54 -3.91 -12.56 -2.90
N VAL A 55 -4.64 -11.63 -2.28
CA VAL A 55 -5.48 -11.91 -1.10
C VAL A 55 -6.89 -11.36 -1.32
N PRO A 56 -7.92 -12.01 -0.74
CA PRO A 56 -9.29 -11.52 -0.88
C PRO A 56 -9.59 -10.41 0.12
N GLN A 57 -10.60 -9.60 -0.21
CA GLN A 57 -11.15 -8.62 0.71
C GLN A 57 -11.69 -9.31 1.96
N GLY A 58 -11.48 -8.71 3.11
CA GLY A 58 -11.93 -9.23 4.40
C GLY A 58 -10.92 -10.13 5.11
N ARG A 59 -9.83 -10.52 4.43
CA ARG A 59 -8.81 -11.38 5.04
C ARG A 59 -7.97 -10.62 6.05
N LEU A 60 -7.68 -11.23 7.19
CA LEU A 60 -6.68 -10.75 8.14
C LEU A 60 -5.30 -11.17 7.64
N VAL A 61 -4.36 -10.24 7.64
CA VAL A 61 -2.98 -10.50 7.21
C VAL A 61 -2.01 -10.00 8.28
N GLN A 62 -0.87 -10.65 8.37
CA GLN A 62 0.21 -10.24 9.24
C GLN A 62 1.23 -9.44 8.44
N ALA A 63 1.98 -8.58 9.13
CA ALA A 63 3.11 -7.89 8.52
C ALA A 63 4.05 -8.91 7.85
N GLY A 64 4.50 -8.59 6.65
CA GLY A 64 5.34 -9.51 5.87
C GLY A 64 4.58 -10.48 4.99
N THR A 65 3.25 -10.54 5.07
CA THR A 65 2.46 -11.41 4.17
C THR A 65 2.48 -10.83 2.75
N PRO A 66 2.76 -11.66 1.72
CA PRO A 66 2.62 -11.21 0.34
C PRO A 66 1.14 -10.94 0.03
N ILE A 67 0.83 -9.71 -0.36
CA ILE A 67 -0.55 -9.29 -0.62
C ILE A 67 -0.82 -8.98 -2.08
N ALA A 68 0.23 -8.73 -2.86
CA ALA A 68 0.09 -8.33 -4.25
C ALA A 68 1.42 -8.48 -4.99
N ILE A 69 1.36 -8.28 -6.30
CA ILE A 69 2.54 -8.13 -7.15
C ILE A 69 2.53 -6.68 -7.65
N THR A 70 3.65 -5.99 -7.53
CA THR A 70 3.79 -4.63 -8.02
C THR A 70 3.73 -4.57 -9.55
N GLY A 71 3.47 -3.39 -10.08
CA GLY A 71 3.34 -3.23 -11.52
C GLY A 71 3.40 -1.77 -11.92
N SER A 72 2.71 -1.43 -13.02
CA SER A 72 2.64 -0.07 -13.53
C SER A 72 1.23 0.31 -13.98
N SER A 73 0.21 -0.31 -13.37
CA SER A 73 -1.18 -0.05 -13.71
C SER A 73 -1.60 1.37 -13.29
N GLY A 74 -2.68 1.87 -13.91
CA GLY A 74 -3.16 3.22 -13.64
C GLY A 74 -2.30 4.29 -14.29
N ARG A 75 -2.16 5.43 -13.62
CA ARG A 75 -1.37 6.58 -14.11
C ARG A 75 0.11 6.42 -13.85
N SER A 76 0.64 5.25 -14.07
CA SER A 76 2.05 5.00 -13.88
C SER A 76 2.76 4.98 -15.23
N THR A 77 3.91 5.65 -15.32
CA THR A 77 4.73 5.65 -16.54
C THR A 77 5.86 4.62 -16.47
N ALA A 78 6.10 4.05 -15.29
CA ALA A 78 7.13 3.05 -15.07
C ALA A 78 6.73 2.17 -13.89
N PRO A 79 7.24 0.93 -13.83
CA PRO A 79 6.94 0.06 -12.68
C PRO A 79 7.40 0.68 -11.37
N HIS A 80 6.47 0.81 -10.42
CA HIS A 80 6.77 1.27 -9.07
C HIS A 80 5.59 0.95 -8.14
N LEU A 81 5.83 1.01 -6.84
CA LEU A 81 4.80 0.90 -5.84
C LEU A 81 4.52 2.29 -5.26
N HIS A 82 3.27 2.74 -5.34
CA HIS A 82 2.85 3.96 -4.65
C HIS A 82 2.17 3.57 -3.35
N LEU A 83 2.67 4.11 -2.25
CA LEU A 83 2.21 3.81 -0.90
C LEU A 83 1.69 5.08 -0.24
N SER A 84 0.47 5.02 0.32
CA SER A 84 -0.08 6.15 1.06
C SER A 84 -0.75 5.65 2.33
N ILE A 85 -0.70 6.49 3.38
CA ILE A 85 -1.22 6.13 4.70
C ILE A 85 -2.14 7.24 5.18
N LYS A 86 -3.27 6.84 5.77
CA LYS A 86 -4.21 7.74 6.43
C LYS A 86 -4.41 7.31 7.88
N TYR A 87 -4.66 8.27 8.73
CA TYR A 87 -5.06 8.05 10.12
C TYR A 87 -6.44 8.66 10.32
N LYS A 88 -7.42 7.85 10.75
CA LYS A 88 -8.82 8.28 10.88
C LYS A 88 -9.31 8.99 9.63
N ARG A 89 -9.00 8.42 8.46
CA ARG A 89 -9.40 8.89 7.12
C ARG A 89 -8.72 10.21 6.67
N LYS A 90 -7.74 10.69 7.43
CA LYS A 90 -6.96 11.88 7.06
C LYS A 90 -5.57 11.47 6.59
N SER A 91 -5.12 12.07 5.50
CA SER A 91 -3.77 11.82 5.00
C SER A 91 -2.75 12.23 6.04
N ILE A 92 -1.75 11.39 6.25
CA ILE A 92 -0.62 11.68 7.12
C ILE A 92 0.66 11.60 6.30
N ASP A 93 1.74 12.11 6.85
CA ASP A 93 3.03 12.06 6.16
C ASP A 93 3.54 10.62 6.14
N THR A 94 3.38 9.99 4.97
CA THR A 94 3.71 8.57 4.77
C THR A 94 5.19 8.30 5.02
N LYS A 95 6.05 9.23 4.59
CA LYS A 95 7.49 9.04 4.76
C LYS A 95 7.88 9.03 6.24
N VAL A 96 7.32 9.95 7.03
CA VAL A 96 7.62 10.03 8.47
C VAL A 96 7.19 8.75 9.17
N LEU A 97 5.98 8.25 8.88
CA LEU A 97 5.51 7.02 9.52
C LEU A 97 6.33 5.80 9.11
N LEU A 98 6.69 5.69 7.82
CA LEU A 98 7.52 4.58 7.36
C LEU A 98 8.90 4.60 8.00
N ASP A 99 9.51 5.77 8.13
CA ASP A 99 10.81 5.91 8.81
C ASP A 99 10.69 5.44 10.26
N TYR A 100 9.60 5.79 10.94
CA TYR A 100 9.35 5.36 12.30
C TYR A 100 9.20 3.82 12.39
N ILE A 101 8.43 3.22 11.49
CA ILE A 101 8.22 1.77 11.46
C ILE A 101 9.55 1.03 11.25
N VAL A 102 10.37 1.51 10.32
CA VAL A 102 11.67 0.91 10.03
C VAL A 102 12.59 0.98 11.25
N GLN A 103 12.60 2.12 11.95
CA GLN A 103 13.46 2.30 13.13
C GLN A 103 13.02 1.48 14.33
N SER A 104 11.73 1.14 14.43
CA SER A 104 11.21 0.40 15.58
C SER A 104 11.34 -1.12 15.46
N LYS A 105 11.94 -1.60 14.38
CA LYS A 105 12.18 -3.05 14.18
C LYS A 105 13.51 -3.51 14.75
#